data_f59be2c0c103f8a3ab21b8fb1afa8d17
#
_entry.id   f59be2c0c103f8a3ab21b8fb1afa8d17
#
_cell.length_a   1.000
_cell.length_b   1.000
_cell.length_c   1.000
_cell.angle_alpha   90.00
_cell.angle_beta   90.00
_cell.angle_gamma   90.00
#
_symmetry.space_group_name_H-M   'P 1'
#
loop_
_entity.id
_entity.type
_entity.pdbx_description
1 polymer ?
#
loop_
_entity_poly.entity_id
_entity_poly.type
_entity_poly.pdbx_seq_one_letter_code
_entity_poly.pdbx_strand_id
1 'polypeptide(L)'
;MAIIRKLNGISPIIGKNCFIAENAAIIGDVVIGDDCSIWYGAVLRGDVNPIRIGNRVNIQDGAVLHTLHKKSVVEIGDNVSAGHNAIVHGASVGNNV
;
A
#
# COMPACT_ATOMS: atom_id res chain seq x y z
N MET A 1 -15.96 1.22 -6.85
CA MET A 1 -15.18 0.03 -6.50
C MET A 1 -13.69 0.35 -6.58
N ALA A 2 -12.95 -0.18 -5.63
CA ALA A 2 -11.49 -0.05 -5.69
C ALA A 2 -10.93 -0.73 -6.95
N ILE A 3 -9.84 -0.20 -7.45
CA ILE A 3 -9.12 -0.80 -8.58
C ILE A 3 -8.05 -1.72 -7.99
N ILE A 4 -8.29 -3.02 -8.06
CA ILE A 4 -7.35 -4.03 -7.56
C ILE A 4 -6.91 -4.85 -8.76
N ARG A 5 -5.65 -4.71 -9.16
CA ARG A 5 -5.17 -5.24 -10.42
C ARG A 5 -3.98 -6.17 -10.27
N LYS A 6 -4.09 -7.32 -10.94
CA LYS A 6 -2.95 -8.19 -11.18
C LYS A 6 -2.00 -7.52 -12.16
N LEU A 7 -0.71 -7.64 -11.92
CA LEU A 7 0.32 -7.17 -12.82
C LEU A 7 1.45 -8.19 -12.87
N ASN A 8 1.89 -8.56 -14.07
CA ASN A 8 2.93 -9.56 -14.28
C ASN A 8 2.64 -10.88 -13.55
N GLY A 9 1.38 -11.29 -13.54
CA GLY A 9 0.94 -12.52 -12.89
C GLY A 9 0.79 -12.44 -11.39
N ILE A 10 1.03 -11.28 -10.77
CA ILE A 10 0.96 -11.13 -9.31
C ILE A 10 -0.23 -10.25 -8.95
N SER A 11 -1.09 -10.77 -8.09
CA SER A 11 -2.26 -10.05 -7.58
C SER A 11 -2.01 -9.53 -6.18
N PRO A 12 -2.56 -8.37 -5.83
CA PRO A 12 -2.51 -7.91 -4.44
C PRO A 12 -3.17 -8.90 -3.48
N ILE A 13 -2.63 -8.97 -2.27
CA ILE A 13 -3.18 -9.75 -1.17
C ILE A 13 -3.58 -8.78 -0.07
N ILE A 14 -4.84 -8.83 0.32
CA ILE A 14 -5.40 -7.90 1.31
C ILE A 14 -5.90 -8.71 2.50
N GLY A 15 -5.47 -8.34 3.69
CA GLY A 15 -5.84 -9.02 4.92
C GLY A 15 -7.29 -8.81 5.32
N LYS A 16 -7.62 -9.19 6.55
CA LYS A 16 -8.99 -9.15 7.06
C LYS A 16 -9.35 -7.77 7.57
N ASN A 17 -10.63 -7.46 7.52
CA ASN A 17 -11.21 -6.25 8.12
C ASN A 17 -10.58 -4.95 7.60
N CYS A 18 -10.24 -4.93 6.32
CA CYS A 18 -9.66 -3.75 5.71
C CYS A 18 -10.75 -2.90 5.06
N PHE A 19 -10.61 -1.58 5.20
CA PHE A 19 -11.39 -0.64 4.42
C PHE A 19 -10.59 -0.23 3.19
N ILE A 20 -11.14 -0.44 2.02
CA ILE A 20 -10.52 -0.01 0.76
C ILE A 20 -11.51 0.93 0.07
N ALA A 21 -11.15 2.19 -0.03
CA ALA A 21 -12.02 3.18 -0.65
C ALA A 21 -12.29 2.85 -2.12
N GLU A 22 -13.46 3.23 -2.61
CA GLU A 22 -13.92 2.81 -3.93
C GLU A 22 -13.05 3.31 -5.09
N ASN A 23 -12.29 4.38 -4.91
CA ASN A 23 -11.38 4.88 -5.94
C ASN A 23 -9.90 4.72 -5.59
N ALA A 24 -9.58 3.93 -4.58
CA ALA A 24 -8.20 3.56 -4.34
C ALA A 24 -7.71 2.56 -5.41
N ALA A 25 -6.43 2.60 -5.71
CA ALA A 25 -5.83 1.70 -6.68
C ALA A 25 -4.73 0.88 -6.01
N ILE A 26 -4.81 -0.44 -6.10
CA ILE A 26 -3.84 -1.37 -5.54
C ILE A 26 -3.41 -2.30 -6.65
N ILE A 27 -2.15 -2.23 -7.05
CA ILE A 27 -1.69 -2.85 -8.29
C ILE A 27 -0.45 -3.68 -8.03
N GLY A 28 -0.48 -4.93 -8.49
CA GLY A 28 0.69 -5.79 -8.55
C GLY A 28 1.07 -6.41 -7.22
N ASP A 29 2.36 -6.46 -6.93
CA ASP A 29 2.93 -7.16 -5.78
C ASP A 29 2.79 -6.33 -4.50
N VAL A 30 1.58 -6.30 -3.96
CA VAL A 30 1.23 -5.58 -2.74
C VAL A 30 0.63 -6.57 -1.76
N VAL A 31 1.17 -6.62 -0.54
CA VAL A 31 0.58 -7.40 0.54
C VAL A 31 0.22 -6.44 1.68
N ILE A 32 -1.04 -6.46 2.05
CA ILE A 32 -1.59 -5.60 3.10
C ILE A 32 -2.04 -6.49 4.24
N GLY A 33 -1.61 -6.17 5.45
CA GLY A 33 -1.99 -6.90 6.65
C GLY A 33 -3.45 -6.68 7.05
N ASP A 34 -3.77 -7.01 8.30
CA ASP A 34 -5.13 -6.92 8.81
C ASP A 34 -5.46 -5.54 9.37
N ASP A 35 -6.73 -5.21 9.38
CA ASP A 35 -7.25 -4.01 10.02
C ASP A 35 -6.65 -2.71 9.46
N CYS A 36 -6.38 -2.71 8.18
CA CYS A 36 -5.84 -1.54 7.48
C CYS A 36 -6.95 -0.73 6.83
N SER A 37 -6.67 0.55 6.59
CA SER A 37 -7.58 1.40 5.83
C SER A 37 -6.82 2.14 4.74
N ILE A 38 -7.32 2.01 3.52
CA ILE A 38 -6.75 2.63 2.33
C ILE A 38 -7.79 3.60 1.80
N TRP A 39 -7.50 4.88 1.86
CA TRP A 39 -8.49 5.93 1.66
C TRP A 39 -8.59 6.40 0.22
N TYR A 40 -9.46 7.39 -0.01
CA TYR A 40 -9.84 7.81 -1.36
C TYR A 40 -8.64 8.35 -2.14
N GLY A 41 -8.52 7.91 -3.38
CA GLY A 41 -7.46 8.37 -4.27
C GLY A 41 -6.06 7.85 -3.95
N ALA A 42 -5.91 7.02 -2.92
CA ALA A 42 -4.62 6.43 -2.60
C ALA A 42 -4.21 5.44 -3.69
N VAL A 43 -2.91 5.38 -3.97
CA VAL A 43 -2.37 4.50 -5.01
C VAL A 43 -1.21 3.70 -4.44
N LEU A 44 -1.33 2.39 -4.51
CA LEU A 44 -0.29 1.45 -4.08
C LEU A 44 0.17 0.67 -5.31
N ARG A 45 1.37 0.99 -5.79
CA ARG A 45 1.91 0.43 -7.03
C ARG A 45 3.07 -0.51 -6.76
N GLY A 46 2.78 -1.80 -6.66
CA GLY A 46 3.81 -2.84 -6.60
C GLY A 46 4.19 -3.34 -7.98
N ASP A 47 4.52 -2.42 -8.88
CA ASP A 47 4.76 -2.74 -10.28
C ASP A 47 6.24 -3.08 -10.58
N VAL A 48 7.16 -2.50 -9.84
CA VAL A 48 8.60 -2.77 -10.05
C VAL A 48 9.12 -3.71 -8.98
N ASN A 49 8.84 -3.43 -7.71
CA ASN A 49 9.26 -4.23 -6.57
C ASN A 49 8.12 -4.38 -5.57
N PRO A 50 8.25 -5.27 -4.59
CA PRO A 50 7.19 -5.52 -3.63
C PRO A 50 6.86 -4.33 -2.73
N ILE A 51 5.59 -4.23 -2.36
CA ILE A 51 5.10 -3.38 -1.27
C ILE A 51 4.55 -4.29 -0.20
N ARG A 52 5.04 -4.12 1.04
CA ARG A 52 4.61 -4.92 2.19
C ARG A 52 4.12 -3.99 3.28
N ILE A 53 2.89 -4.16 3.69
CA ILE A 53 2.23 -3.30 4.67
C ILE A 53 1.78 -4.17 5.84
N GLY A 54 2.15 -3.77 7.04
CA GLY A 54 1.81 -4.47 8.26
C GLY A 54 0.34 -4.33 8.64
N ASN A 55 0.04 -4.54 9.91
CA ASN A 55 -1.33 -4.50 10.43
C ASN A 55 -1.67 -3.10 10.95
N ARG A 56 -2.93 -2.75 10.93
CA ARG A 56 -3.44 -1.48 11.47
C ARG A 56 -2.73 -0.27 10.87
N VAL A 57 -2.54 -0.31 9.56
CA VAL A 57 -1.93 0.78 8.80
C VAL A 57 -3.03 1.61 8.14
N ASN A 58 -2.83 2.90 8.13
CA ASN A 58 -3.78 3.86 7.60
C ASN A 58 -3.10 4.64 6.47
N ILE A 59 -3.51 4.39 5.24
CA ILE A 59 -2.98 5.10 4.06
C ILE A 59 -4.05 6.09 3.64
N GLN A 60 -3.80 7.37 3.90
CA GLN A 60 -4.81 8.40 3.80
C GLN A 60 -4.99 8.90 2.36
N ASP A 61 -5.97 9.80 2.20
CA ASP A 61 -6.44 10.25 0.90
C ASP A 61 -5.29 10.76 0.02
N GLY A 62 -5.23 10.29 -1.21
CA GLY A 62 -4.26 10.76 -2.20
C GLY A 62 -2.81 10.34 -1.95
N ALA A 63 -2.54 9.54 -0.94
CA ALA A 63 -1.18 9.05 -0.71
C ALA A 63 -0.76 8.09 -1.82
N VAL A 64 0.52 8.10 -2.16
CA VAL A 64 1.07 7.25 -3.21
C VAL A 64 2.23 6.45 -2.65
N LEU A 65 2.14 5.13 -2.75
CA LEU A 65 3.21 4.21 -2.40
C LEU A 65 3.67 3.53 -3.67
N HIS A 66 4.94 3.69 -4.00
CA HIS A 66 5.49 3.00 -5.16
C HIS A 66 6.95 2.65 -4.96
N THR A 67 7.41 1.71 -5.77
CA THR A 67 8.78 1.21 -5.70
C THR A 67 9.59 1.78 -6.85
N LEU A 68 10.90 1.88 -6.61
CA LEU A 68 11.84 2.30 -7.63
C LEU A 68 12.47 1.08 -8.29
N HIS A 69 13.12 1.30 -9.41
CA HIS A 69 13.84 0.26 -10.12
C HIS A 69 14.99 -0.29 -9.26
N LYS A 70 15.22 -1.60 -9.31
CA LYS A 70 16.27 -2.34 -8.57
C LYS A 70 16.15 -2.16 -7.05
N LYS A 71 16.21 -3.21 -6.30
CA LYS A 71 16.39 -3.29 -4.83
C LYS A 71 15.60 -2.32 -3.97
N SER A 72 14.76 -1.49 -4.55
CA SER A 72 13.97 -0.53 -3.81
C SER A 72 12.61 -1.16 -3.50
N VAL A 73 12.31 -1.35 -2.23
CA VAL A 73 11.03 -1.89 -1.77
C VAL A 73 10.36 -0.88 -0.86
N VAL A 74 9.06 -1.02 -0.68
CA VAL A 74 8.33 -0.28 0.35
C VAL A 74 7.92 -1.28 1.42
N GLU A 75 8.39 -1.05 2.64
CA GLU A 75 8.02 -1.84 3.79
C GLU A 75 7.48 -0.92 4.86
N ILE A 76 6.25 -1.17 5.28
CA ILE A 76 5.59 -0.36 6.32
C ILE A 76 5.23 -1.31 7.45
N GLY A 77 5.69 -0.97 8.65
CA GLY A 77 5.41 -1.75 9.85
C GLY A 77 3.98 -1.62 10.32
N ASP A 78 3.71 -2.01 11.56
CA ASP A 78 2.38 -1.96 12.14
C ASP A 78 2.09 -0.58 12.71
N ASN A 79 0.80 -0.22 12.76
CA ASN A 79 0.32 1.02 13.39
C ASN A 79 0.95 2.28 12.78
N VAL A 80 1.00 2.34 11.45
CA VAL A 80 1.59 3.46 10.71
C VAL A 80 0.47 4.22 10.01
N SER A 81 0.60 5.55 9.97
CA SER A 81 -0.28 6.40 9.16
C SER A 81 0.55 7.15 8.13
N ALA A 82 0.22 6.96 6.86
CA ALA A 82 0.74 7.79 5.78
C ALA A 82 -0.29 8.89 5.51
N GLY A 83 0.10 10.13 5.74
CA GLY A 83 -0.81 11.26 5.68
C GLY A 83 -1.32 11.58 4.28
N HIS A 84 -2.24 12.55 4.22
CA HIS A 84 -2.86 12.97 2.96
C HIS A 84 -1.79 13.40 1.95
N ASN A 85 -1.90 12.88 0.73
CA ASN A 85 -0.99 13.19 -0.37
C ASN A 85 0.49 12.88 -0.09
N ALA A 86 0.77 12.08 0.92
CA ALA A 86 2.15 11.63 1.19
C ALA A 86 2.62 10.75 0.04
N ILE A 87 3.92 10.79 -0.21
CA ILE A 87 4.55 9.92 -1.21
C ILE A 87 5.59 9.09 -0.50
N VAL A 88 5.44 7.76 -0.58
CA VAL A 88 6.41 6.81 -0.03
C VAL A 88 6.94 5.99 -1.19
N HIS A 89 8.23 6.13 -1.47
CA HIS A 89 8.84 5.31 -2.50
C HIS A 89 10.21 4.83 -2.07
N GLY A 90 10.41 3.52 -2.25
CA GLY A 90 11.68 2.88 -1.92
C GLY A 90 12.13 3.08 -0.48
N ALA A 91 11.22 2.95 0.47
CA ALA A 91 11.50 3.26 1.86
C ALA A 91 10.96 2.19 2.80
N SER A 92 11.62 2.07 3.95
CA SER A 92 11.12 1.27 5.08
C SER A 92 10.65 2.21 6.17
N VAL A 93 9.45 1.96 6.66
CA VAL A 93 8.86 2.73 7.76
C VAL A 93 8.63 1.76 8.92
N GLY A 94 9.20 2.09 10.07
CA GLY A 94 9.08 1.25 11.25
C GLY A 94 7.66 1.29 11.84
N ASN A 95 7.49 0.60 12.97
CA ASN A 95 6.19 0.55 13.63
C ASN A 95 5.84 1.89 14.30
N ASN A 96 4.55 2.15 14.44
CA ASN A 96 4.02 3.28 15.21
C ASN A 96 4.46 4.67 14.70
N VAL A 97 4.49 4.83 13.40
CA VAL A 97 4.88 6.11 12.78
C VAL A 97 3.68 6.83 12.17
#